data_8fe0ddcdc58b10aaa0c1acaeccbf474b
#
_entry.id   8fe0ddcdc58b10aaa0c1acaeccbf474b
#
_cell.length_a   1.000
_cell.length_b   1.000
_cell.length_c   1.000
_cell.angle_alpha   90.00
_cell.angle_beta   90.00
_cell.angle_gamma   90.00
#
_symmetry.space_group_name_H-M   'P 1'
#
loop_
_entity.id
_entity.type
_entity.pdbx_description
1 polymer ?
#
loop_
_entity_poly.entity_id
_entity_poly.type
_entity_poly.pdbx_seq_one_letter_code
_entity_poly.pdbx_strand_id
1 'polypeptide(L)'
;MDRVGNTKVFRERTLILKGADAATRSGWTGVPNFILESSKISVGAKLTYAMLLKYAREEDECFPGQERLAKDMGVTDRSVRTWLKELEKVKLVSWKQRGQGKPNLYTVSLKASFWKGKK
;
A
#
# COMPACT_ATOMS: atom_id res chain seq x y z
N MET A 1 21.16 -14.28 3.63
CA MET A 1 21.40 -14.62 4.29
C MET A 1 21.55 -15.13 4.56
N ASP A 2 21.43 -15.17 4.65
CA ASP A 2 21.76 -15.75 5.37
C ASP A 2 22.00 -16.49 5.27
N ARG A 3 22.11 -16.60 5.49
CA ARG A 3 22.72 -17.23 5.88
C ARG A 3 22.75 -18.08 6.11
N VAL A 4 22.70 -18.09 5.56
CA VAL A 4 22.78 -19.06 6.28
C VAL A 4 23.31 -19.19 7.22
N GLY A 5 23.88 -18.82 7.12
CA GLY A 5 24.52 -19.08 8.21
C GLY A 5 23.77 -19.40 9.35
N ASN A 6 22.92 -18.70 9.66
CA ASN A 6 22.16 -18.95 10.84
C ASN A 6 21.02 -19.90 10.57
N THR A 7 21.31 -21.15 10.59
CA THR A 7 20.31 -22.16 10.30
C THR A 7 19.22 -22.23 11.32
N LYS A 8 19.48 -21.73 12.50
CA LYS A 8 18.47 -21.76 13.52
C LYS A 8 17.25 -20.94 13.13
N VAL A 9 17.46 -19.86 12.37
CA VAL A 9 16.37 -19.07 11.89
C VAL A 9 15.47 -19.88 10.98
N PHE A 10 16.07 -20.72 10.16
CA PHE A 10 15.29 -21.50 9.21
C PHE A 10 14.48 -22.60 9.86
N ARG A 11 14.99 -23.15 10.94
CA ARG A 11 14.27 -24.20 11.63
C ARG A 11 12.91 -23.76 12.09
N GLU A 12 12.75 -22.47 12.33
CA GLU A 12 11.50 -21.98 12.88
C GLU A 12 10.56 -21.43 11.84
N ARG A 13 10.91 -21.56 10.59
CA ARG A 13 10.06 -21.07 9.53
C ARG A 13 8.98 -22.06 9.19
N THR A 14 7.77 -21.60 9.15
CA THR A 14 6.65 -22.44 8.77
C THR A 14 5.98 -21.95 7.50
N LEU A 15 6.42 -20.82 6.96
CA LEU A 15 5.85 -20.28 5.73
C LEU A 15 6.73 -20.62 4.55
N ILE A 16 6.12 -21.13 3.52
CA ILE A 16 6.81 -21.51 2.31
C ILE A 16 6.16 -20.78 1.14
N LEU A 17 6.99 -20.15 0.31
CA LEU A 17 6.52 -19.53 -0.90
C LEU A 17 6.61 -20.52 -2.02
N LYS A 18 5.50 -20.78 -2.69
CA LYS A 18 5.48 -21.71 -3.79
C LYS A 18 5.52 -20.97 -5.10
N GLY A 19 6.01 -21.64 -6.09
CA GLY A 19 6.34 -21.12 -7.38
C GLY A 19 5.47 -20.04 -7.99
N ALA A 20 6.01 -19.39 -8.99
CA ALA A 20 5.35 -18.31 -9.68
C ALA A 20 4.65 -18.82 -10.93
N ASP A 21 3.51 -18.24 -11.23
CA ASP A 21 2.79 -18.58 -12.44
C ASP A 21 2.40 -17.27 -13.15
N ALA A 22 1.47 -17.39 -14.10
CA ALA A 22 1.09 -16.22 -14.88
C ALA A 22 0.54 -15.10 -14.03
N ALA A 23 -0.23 -15.43 -13.01
CA ALA A 23 -0.80 -14.41 -12.12
C ALA A 23 0.30 -13.66 -11.40
N THR A 24 1.28 -14.38 -10.88
CA THR A 24 2.40 -13.77 -10.18
C THR A 24 3.22 -12.90 -11.12
N ARG A 25 3.42 -13.37 -12.34
CA ARG A 25 4.22 -12.63 -13.31
C ARG A 25 3.53 -11.38 -13.80
N SER A 26 2.24 -11.22 -13.52
CA SER A 26 1.56 -9.99 -13.89
C SER A 26 1.98 -8.81 -13.04
N GLY A 27 2.70 -9.07 -11.96
CA GLY A 27 3.29 -7.98 -11.19
C GLY A 27 3.14 -8.14 -9.70
N TRP A 28 3.90 -7.35 -9.00
CA TRP A 28 3.93 -7.31 -7.54
C TRP A 28 3.91 -5.87 -7.09
N THR A 29 3.40 -5.64 -5.90
CA THR A 29 3.52 -4.34 -5.26
C THR A 29 4.16 -4.54 -3.90
N GLY A 30 5.32 -3.92 -3.69
CA GLY A 30 5.97 -3.95 -2.41
C GLY A 30 5.33 -2.97 -1.47
N VAL A 31 5.13 -3.35 -0.22
CA VAL A 31 4.50 -2.49 0.77
C VAL A 31 5.46 -2.39 1.95
N PRO A 32 5.75 -1.16 2.40
CA PRO A 32 6.66 -1.00 3.54
C PRO A 32 6.15 -1.73 4.76
N ASN A 33 7.07 -2.32 5.49
CA ASN A 33 6.69 -3.09 6.66
C ASN A 33 5.97 -2.24 7.70
N PHE A 34 6.33 -0.96 7.83
CA PHE A 34 5.66 -0.15 8.84
C PHE A 34 4.17 0.00 8.55
N ILE A 35 3.78 -0.10 7.29
CA ILE A 35 2.36 -0.09 6.93
C ILE A 35 1.71 -1.39 7.39
N LEU A 36 2.35 -2.51 7.04
CA LEU A 36 1.79 -3.82 7.36
C LEU A 36 1.62 -4.02 8.85
N GLU A 37 2.53 -3.46 9.62
CA GLU A 37 2.59 -3.70 11.06
C GLU A 37 1.91 -2.64 11.89
N SER A 38 1.41 -1.59 11.27
CA SER A 38 0.87 -0.48 12.01
C SER A 38 -0.48 -0.82 12.65
N SER A 39 -0.64 -0.44 13.89
CA SER A 39 -1.94 -0.53 14.54
C SER A 39 -2.71 0.77 14.44
N LYS A 40 -2.13 1.76 13.79
CA LYS A 40 -2.76 3.08 13.72
C LYS A 40 -3.69 3.24 12.53
N ILE A 41 -3.64 2.31 11.60
CA ILE A 41 -4.51 2.36 10.45
C ILE A 41 -5.19 1.02 10.27
N SER A 42 -6.37 1.06 9.67
CA SER A 42 -7.16 -0.14 9.49
C SER A 42 -6.62 -0.99 8.34
N VAL A 43 -7.09 -2.21 8.27
CA VAL A 43 -6.70 -3.13 7.21
C VAL A 43 -7.08 -2.56 5.85
N GLY A 44 -8.26 -1.96 5.75
CA GLY A 44 -8.68 -1.37 4.49
C GLY A 44 -7.79 -0.22 4.07
N ALA A 45 -7.34 0.58 5.05
CA ALA A 45 -6.43 1.67 4.73
C ALA A 45 -5.08 1.13 4.25
N LYS A 46 -4.61 0.04 4.84
CA LYS A 46 -3.36 -0.57 4.40
C LYS A 46 -3.45 -1.02 2.96
N LEU A 47 -4.56 -1.66 2.60
CA LEU A 47 -4.74 -2.10 1.22
C LEU A 47 -4.89 -0.92 0.27
N THR A 48 -5.58 0.13 0.71
CA THR A 48 -5.71 1.32 -0.11
C THR A 48 -4.34 1.94 -0.38
N TYR A 49 -3.51 2.00 0.65
CA TYR A 49 -2.15 2.50 0.49
C TYR A 49 -1.38 1.66 -0.54
N ALA A 50 -1.51 0.35 -0.44
CA ALA A 50 -0.83 -0.55 -1.38
C ALA A 50 -1.29 -0.32 -2.81
N MET A 51 -2.60 -0.11 -3.00
CA MET A 51 -3.12 0.15 -4.34
C MET A 51 -2.59 1.46 -4.90
N LEU A 52 -2.48 2.48 -4.04
CA LEU A 52 -1.92 3.75 -4.50
C LEU A 52 -0.47 3.60 -4.93
N LEU A 53 0.30 2.78 -4.21
CA LEU A 53 1.66 2.50 -4.62
C LEU A 53 1.70 1.80 -5.97
N LYS A 54 0.78 0.88 -6.17
CA LYS A 54 0.69 0.17 -7.44
C LYS A 54 0.46 1.15 -8.59
N TYR A 55 -0.52 2.03 -8.43
CA TYR A 55 -0.81 3.01 -9.48
C TYR A 55 0.35 3.95 -9.71
N ALA A 56 1.02 4.37 -8.64
CA ALA A 56 2.13 5.29 -8.77
C ALA A 56 3.25 4.69 -9.60
N ARG A 57 3.43 3.38 -9.49
CA ARG A 57 4.49 2.71 -10.23
C ARG A 57 4.11 2.40 -11.66
N GLU A 58 2.82 2.15 -11.91
CA GLU A 58 2.38 1.72 -13.23
C GLU A 58 1.92 2.87 -14.10
N GLU A 59 1.37 3.90 -13.49
CA GLU A 59 0.74 4.97 -14.25
C GLU A 59 1.33 6.32 -13.92
N ASP A 60 2.58 6.30 -13.50
CA ASP A 60 3.29 7.51 -13.14
C ASP A 60 2.57 8.24 -12.04
N GLU A 61 2.20 9.46 -12.26
CA GLU A 61 1.58 10.23 -11.22
C GLU A 61 0.07 10.20 -11.27
N CYS A 62 -0.49 9.35 -12.08
CA CYS A 62 -1.94 9.38 -12.24
C CYS A 62 -2.67 8.54 -11.23
N PHE A 63 -3.51 9.19 -10.45
CA PHE A 63 -4.45 8.47 -9.62
C PHE A 63 -5.74 8.33 -10.43
N PRO A 64 -6.19 7.12 -10.66
CA PRO A 64 -7.32 6.92 -11.59
C PRO A 64 -8.68 7.34 -11.05
N GLY A 65 -8.77 7.69 -9.77
CA GLY A 65 -10.03 8.11 -9.20
C GLY A 65 -10.56 7.09 -8.21
N GLN A 66 -11.46 7.56 -7.37
CA GLN A 66 -11.97 6.72 -6.30
C GLN A 66 -12.84 5.59 -6.81
N GLU A 67 -13.57 5.83 -7.88
CA GLU A 67 -14.44 4.80 -8.42
C GLU A 67 -13.65 3.63 -8.95
N ARG A 68 -12.58 3.92 -9.68
CA ARG A 68 -11.75 2.84 -10.19
C ARG A 68 -11.02 2.13 -9.07
N LEU A 69 -10.56 2.89 -8.09
CA LEU A 69 -9.90 2.29 -6.95
C LEU A 69 -10.83 1.32 -6.24
N ALA A 70 -12.07 1.76 -6.03
CA ALA A 70 -13.05 0.91 -5.37
C ALA A 70 -13.30 -0.36 -6.19
N LYS A 71 -13.42 -0.19 -7.50
CA LYS A 71 -13.67 -1.32 -8.37
C LYS A 71 -12.52 -2.32 -8.33
N ASP A 72 -11.29 -1.81 -8.41
CA ASP A 72 -10.12 -2.67 -8.41
C ASP A 72 -9.97 -3.41 -7.09
N MET A 73 -10.39 -2.79 -6.00
CA MET A 73 -10.30 -3.41 -4.68
C MET A 73 -11.52 -4.27 -4.35
N GLY A 74 -12.57 -4.18 -5.14
CA GLY A 74 -13.78 -4.95 -4.87
C GLY A 74 -14.55 -4.41 -3.68
N VAL A 75 -14.54 -3.10 -3.48
CA VAL A 75 -15.23 -2.47 -2.35
C VAL A 75 -16.05 -1.29 -2.86
N THR A 76 -16.74 -0.63 -1.94
CA THR A 76 -17.58 0.51 -2.29
C THR A 76 -16.75 1.80 -2.31
N ASP A 77 -17.26 2.79 -3.05
CA ASP A 77 -16.65 4.11 -3.06
C ASP A 77 -16.59 4.69 -1.66
N ARG A 78 -17.62 4.42 -0.88
CA ARG A 78 -17.68 4.94 0.47
C ARG A 78 -16.55 4.41 1.32
N SER A 79 -16.26 3.13 1.19
CA SER A 79 -15.15 2.52 1.92
C SER A 79 -13.83 3.16 1.52
N VAL A 80 -13.64 3.37 0.22
CA VAL A 80 -12.41 3.98 -0.27
C VAL A 80 -12.25 5.38 0.30
N ARG A 81 -13.32 6.16 0.29
CA ARG A 81 -13.26 7.52 0.84
C ARG A 81 -12.89 7.50 2.32
N THR A 82 -13.45 6.56 3.06
CA THR A 82 -13.13 6.43 4.47
C THR A 82 -11.65 6.12 4.66
N TRP A 83 -11.13 5.18 3.91
CA TRP A 83 -9.74 4.78 4.05
C TRP A 83 -8.77 5.86 3.58
N LEU A 84 -9.13 6.59 2.52
CA LEU A 84 -8.30 7.70 2.09
C LEU A 84 -8.21 8.78 3.16
N LYS A 85 -9.34 9.08 3.80
CA LYS A 85 -9.33 10.04 4.89
C LYS A 85 -8.49 9.57 6.06
N GLU A 86 -8.55 8.29 6.32
CA GLU A 86 -7.75 7.71 7.39
C GLU A 86 -6.26 7.89 7.09
N LEU A 87 -5.86 7.64 5.84
CA LEU A 87 -4.48 7.80 5.45
C LEU A 87 -4.05 9.26 5.47
N GLU A 88 -4.94 10.17 5.10
CA GLU A 88 -4.63 11.61 5.18
C GLU A 88 -4.40 12.02 6.62
N LYS A 89 -5.18 11.50 7.52
CA LYS A 89 -5.08 11.87 8.92
C LYS A 89 -3.73 11.55 9.51
N VAL A 90 -3.13 10.46 9.07
CA VAL A 90 -1.80 10.07 9.55
C VAL A 90 -0.70 10.54 8.60
N LYS A 91 -1.05 11.35 7.62
CA LYS A 91 -0.10 12.00 6.72
C LYS A 91 0.64 11.04 5.80
N LEU A 92 0.03 9.93 5.50
CA LEU A 92 0.59 9.00 4.53
C LEU A 92 0.14 9.33 3.11
N VAL A 93 -0.96 10.06 2.98
CA VAL A 93 -1.48 10.47 1.68
C VAL A 93 -1.86 11.93 1.79
N SER A 94 -1.58 12.69 0.75
CA SER A 94 -2.10 14.04 0.62
C SER A 94 -2.58 14.21 -0.81
N TRP A 95 -3.43 15.18 -1.03
CA TRP A 95 -3.92 15.41 -2.37
C TRP A 95 -4.06 16.89 -2.61
N LYS A 96 -4.10 17.24 -3.88
CA LYS A 96 -4.12 18.63 -4.28
C LYS A 96 -4.98 18.75 -5.52
N GLN A 97 -5.79 19.77 -5.54
CA GLN A 97 -6.62 20.04 -6.69
C GLN A 97 -5.77 20.71 -7.76
N ARG A 98 -5.85 20.21 -8.97
CA ARG A 98 -5.00 20.71 -10.04
C ARG A 98 -5.70 21.65 -10.99
N GLY A 99 -6.95 21.97 -10.70
CA GLY A 99 -7.67 22.88 -11.55
C GLY A 99 -8.83 22.18 -12.22
N GLN A 100 -9.60 22.98 -12.90
CA GLN A 100 -10.83 22.52 -13.47
C GLN A 100 -10.59 21.51 -14.56
N GLY A 101 -11.34 20.43 -14.53
CA GLY A 101 -11.24 19.42 -15.55
C GLY A 101 -10.07 18.48 -15.40
N LYS A 102 -9.29 18.60 -14.32
CA LYS A 102 -8.17 17.71 -14.10
C LYS A 102 -8.38 16.91 -12.84
N PRO A 103 -7.92 15.66 -12.83
CA PRO A 103 -8.04 14.87 -11.61
C PRO A 103 -7.14 15.43 -10.52
N ASN A 104 -7.49 15.17 -9.28
CA ASN A 104 -6.67 15.56 -8.16
C ASN A 104 -5.33 14.84 -8.20
N LEU A 105 -4.32 15.50 -7.71
CA LEU A 105 -3.00 14.90 -7.61
C LEU A 105 -2.83 14.36 -6.21
N TYR A 106 -2.57 13.07 -6.12
CA TYR A 106 -2.35 12.42 -4.84
C TYR A 106 -0.87 12.14 -4.66
N THR A 107 -0.40 12.37 -3.46
CA THR A 107 0.98 12.07 -3.10
C THR A 107 0.97 11.03 -2.01
N VAL A 108 1.71 9.95 -2.22
CA VAL A 108 1.81 8.88 -1.25
C VAL A 108 3.18 8.97 -0.59
N SER A 109 3.18 9.09 0.72
CA SER A 109 4.42 9.25 1.46
C SER A 109 4.96 7.90 1.89
N LEU A 110 6.26 7.74 1.76
CA LEU A 110 6.95 6.57 2.29
C LEU A 110 7.52 6.83 3.66
N LYS A 111 7.21 8.00 4.21
CA LYS A 111 7.64 8.36 5.56
C LYS A 111 6.48 8.21 6.51
N ALA A 112 6.76 7.69 7.67
CA ALA A 112 5.73 7.53 8.68
C ALA A 112 6.03 8.43 9.85
N SER A 113 5.45 9.63 9.84
CA SER A 113 5.69 10.57 10.91
C SER A 113 5.15 10.07 12.25
N PHE A 114 4.21 9.14 12.21
CA PHE A 114 3.64 8.58 13.42
C PHE A 114 4.43 7.39 13.96
N TRP A 115 5.34 6.84 13.18
CA TRP A 115 6.02 5.60 13.55
C TRP A 115 7.21 5.91 14.42
N LYS A 116 7.28 5.22 15.52
CA LYS A 116 8.35 5.48 16.48
C LYS A 116 9.47 4.48 16.41
N GLY A 117 9.39 3.60 15.47
CA GLY A 117 10.42 2.60 15.31
C GLY A 117 10.14 1.37 16.14
N LYS A 118 10.82 0.32 15.76
CA LYS A 118 10.78 -0.93 16.50
C LYS A 118 12.13 -1.13 17.11
N LYS A 119 12.10 -1.42 18.35
CA LYS A 119 13.39 -1.60 18.99
C LYS A 119 13.75 -3.02 19.25
#